data_84dd5c6252a05848c6deeeb27fc5a5a5
#
_entry.id   84dd5c6252a05848c6deeeb27fc5a5a5
#
_cell.length_a   1.000
_cell.length_b   1.000
_cell.length_c   1.000
_cell.angle_alpha   90.00
_cell.angle_beta   90.00
_cell.angle_gamma   90.00
#
_symmetry.space_group_name_H-M   'P 1'
#
loop_
_entity.id
_entity.type
_entity.pdbx_description
1 polymer ?
#
loop_
_entity_poly.entity_id
_entity_poly.type
_entity_poly.pdbx_seq_one_letter_code
_entity_poly.pdbx_strand_id
1 'polypeptide(L)'
;MSNDMTGPGTGRGVLSSLGDRMMGRASGSYAKVSKKSGPLDGLFLSQLIPALLLVLAGTITIWTASLTIADANFPRHLVGVALGLVVAMLVWRYDYRNLAGMTTVLFVLTCFLMVMPKIPGLGVSSHGMTGWVRLPLVPVRFQPVELGKVAAIFLMASASAQYNGKIERFSDYCRLCGTLLVPLALIVITDLGSGLVVLFLGATIIICSGAPRNWVLATIALIVGVSALVVITSMTDGLPHVLKDYQLKRLLVFADPSIDPSGDGYNLQQAKIAIGSGGFFGKGLGNATQAGNGFLPEAHTDFVFALYAEQFGFVGCVVLLGLFAWMIFATILLAMRIDAPFGKLVLVGCAALWTFQVLENVGMCIGIMPITGIPLPFISFGSSSMLTQLICVGIVQSVWRHRQKAA
;
A
#
# COMPACT_ATOMS: atom_id res chain seq x y z
N MET A 1 65.80 4.77 51.60
CA MET A 1 65.09 6.03 51.84
C MET A 1 64.09 6.10 50.68
N SER A 2 62.93 5.51 50.79
CA SER A 2 61.61 5.92 51.29
C SER A 2 61.16 7.20 50.63
N ASN A 3 60.15 7.09 49.84
CA ASN A 3 58.86 7.66 50.18
C ASN A 3 57.77 7.32 49.17
N ASP A 4 56.78 6.63 49.73
CA ASP A 4 55.46 6.51 49.17
C ASP A 4 54.77 7.87 49.03
N MET A 5 53.98 8.05 47.99
CA MET A 5 52.78 8.90 48.05
C MET A 5 51.68 8.28 47.16
N THR A 6 50.72 7.74 47.80
CA THR A 6 49.40 7.33 47.34
C THR A 6 48.56 8.55 47.00
N GLY A 7 47.93 8.55 45.84
CA GLY A 7 46.83 9.45 45.46
C GLY A 7 45.55 8.69 45.12
N PRO A 8 44.34 9.17 45.36
CA PRO A 8 43.13 8.37 45.58
C PRO A 8 42.46 7.99 44.24
N GLY A 9 42.38 6.68 44.04
CA GLY A 9 41.48 6.14 43.04
C GLY A 9 40.09 5.97 43.63
N THR A 10 39.11 6.73 43.20
CA THR A 10 37.69 6.41 43.46
C THR A 10 36.83 7.11 42.41
N GLY A 11 36.15 6.42 41.60
CA GLY A 11 35.13 6.94 40.69
C GLY A 11 34.72 6.03 39.56
N ARG A 12 35.61 5.13 39.12
CA ARG A 12 35.30 4.25 37.97
C ARG A 12 34.71 2.88 38.34
N GLY A 13 34.80 2.47 39.62
CA GLY A 13 34.35 1.13 40.04
C GLY A 13 32.82 1.03 40.30
N VAL A 14 32.17 2.14 40.62
CA VAL A 14 30.73 2.11 40.99
C VAL A 14 29.82 2.15 39.75
N LEU A 15 30.24 2.85 38.70
CA LEU A 15 29.47 2.89 37.44
C LEU A 15 29.58 1.62 36.62
N SER A 16 30.73 0.92 36.66
CA SER A 16 30.89 -0.40 36.03
C SER A 16 30.08 -1.50 36.73
N SER A 17 30.02 -1.47 38.06
CA SER A 17 29.25 -2.46 38.83
C SER A 17 27.72 -2.27 38.71
N LEU A 18 27.25 -1.07 38.44
CA LEU A 18 25.85 -0.79 38.13
C LEU A 18 25.47 -1.21 36.69
N GLY A 19 26.38 -1.02 35.74
CA GLY A 19 26.22 -1.50 34.35
C GLY A 19 26.12 -3.03 34.30
N ASP A 20 27.02 -3.73 34.99
CA ASP A 20 27.05 -5.18 35.02
C ASP A 20 25.83 -5.78 35.77
N ARG A 21 25.32 -5.11 36.80
CA ARG A 21 24.08 -5.52 37.46
C ARG A 21 22.83 -5.31 36.64
N MET A 22 22.79 -4.30 35.77
CA MET A 22 21.69 -4.08 34.82
C MET A 22 21.77 -5.03 33.63
N MET A 23 22.96 -5.33 33.10
CA MET A 23 23.14 -6.31 32.02
C MET A 23 22.99 -7.76 32.50
N GLY A 24 23.46 -8.09 33.70
CA GLY A 24 23.30 -9.42 34.29
C GLY A 24 21.88 -9.82 34.64
N ARG A 25 20.96 -8.85 34.81
CA ARG A 25 19.53 -9.13 34.97
C ARG A 25 18.77 -9.29 33.64
N ALA A 26 19.32 -8.85 32.53
CA ALA A 26 18.72 -9.01 31.21
C ALA A 26 19.07 -10.37 30.55
N SER A 27 20.12 -11.06 31.01
CA SER A 27 20.54 -12.37 30.44
C SER A 27 20.02 -13.60 31.21
N GLY A 28 19.32 -13.40 32.30
CA GLY A 28 18.88 -14.53 33.14
C GLY A 28 17.37 -14.66 33.19
N SER A 29 16.73 -15.09 32.18
CA SER A 29 15.47 -15.86 32.22
C SER A 29 14.78 -15.93 30.83
N TYR A 30 15.48 -16.37 29.81
CA TYR A 30 14.80 -17.08 28.72
C TYR A 30 14.72 -18.56 29.07
N ALA A 31 14.10 -18.87 30.22
CA ALA A 31 13.62 -20.21 30.49
C ALA A 31 12.69 -20.59 29.32
N LYS A 32 13.00 -21.66 28.60
CA LYS A 32 12.12 -22.38 27.69
C LYS A 32 10.81 -22.69 28.43
N VAL A 33 9.89 -21.76 28.46
CA VAL A 33 8.50 -22.07 28.69
C VAL A 33 7.99 -22.61 27.36
N SER A 34 8.04 -23.94 27.25
CA SER A 34 7.23 -24.70 26.29
C SER A 34 5.75 -24.43 26.61
N LYS A 35 5.28 -23.22 26.28
CA LYS A 35 3.86 -22.91 26.27
C LYS A 35 3.29 -23.72 25.13
N LYS A 36 2.38 -24.66 25.42
CA LYS A 36 1.50 -25.26 24.41
C LYS A 36 0.98 -24.10 23.57
N SER A 37 1.43 -24.02 22.31
CA SER A 37 1.01 -22.96 21.41
C SER A 37 -0.50 -23.09 21.19
N GLY A 38 -1.24 -22.10 21.68
CA GLY A 38 -2.66 -22.00 21.35
C GLY A 38 -2.85 -21.75 19.86
N PRO A 39 -4.02 -22.04 19.29
CA PRO A 39 -4.29 -21.84 17.87
C PRO A 39 -4.07 -20.39 17.41
N LEU A 40 -4.05 -19.41 18.34
CA LEU A 40 -3.84 -17.99 18.07
C LEU A 40 -2.39 -17.54 18.16
N ASP A 41 -1.48 -18.33 18.72
CA ASP A 41 -0.06 -17.96 18.89
C ASP A 41 0.69 -17.76 17.55
N GLY A 42 0.13 -18.27 16.47
CA GLY A 42 0.64 -18.07 15.11
C GLY A 42 0.11 -16.83 14.40
N LEU A 43 -0.74 -16.00 15.05
CA LEU A 43 -1.37 -14.82 14.46
C LEU A 43 -0.86 -13.52 15.09
N PHE A 44 -0.59 -12.53 14.26
CA PHE A 44 -0.27 -11.18 14.68
C PHE A 44 -1.54 -10.34 14.83
N LEU A 45 -2.19 -10.45 15.99
CA LEU A 45 -3.49 -9.86 16.28
C LEU A 45 -3.51 -8.33 16.14
N SER A 46 -2.40 -7.65 16.49
CA SER A 46 -2.33 -6.18 16.38
C SER A 46 -2.55 -5.66 14.97
N GLN A 47 -2.24 -6.44 13.92
CA GLN A 47 -2.49 -6.08 12.53
C GLN A 47 -3.77 -6.73 12.00
N LEU A 48 -4.07 -7.96 12.45
CA LEU A 48 -5.22 -8.72 11.96
C LEU A 48 -6.56 -8.10 12.38
N ILE A 49 -6.67 -7.64 13.63
CA ILE A 49 -7.90 -7.05 14.16
C ILE A 49 -8.33 -5.81 13.35
N PRO A 50 -7.48 -4.76 13.19
CA PRO A 50 -7.87 -3.60 12.40
C PRO A 50 -8.13 -3.95 10.94
N ALA A 51 -7.40 -4.91 10.35
CA ALA A 51 -7.66 -5.37 8.98
C ALA A 51 -9.05 -5.99 8.83
N LEU A 52 -9.47 -6.85 9.76
CA LEU A 52 -10.81 -7.45 9.74
C LEU A 52 -11.92 -6.42 10.00
N LEU A 53 -11.67 -5.43 10.88
CA LEU A 53 -12.60 -4.32 11.11
C LEU A 53 -12.75 -3.44 9.86
N LEU A 54 -11.67 -3.21 9.11
CA LEU A 54 -11.71 -2.50 7.83
C LEU A 54 -12.51 -3.29 6.78
N VAL A 55 -12.30 -4.60 6.67
CA VAL A 55 -13.10 -5.46 5.78
C VAL A 55 -14.59 -5.41 6.15
N LEU A 56 -14.91 -5.43 7.45
CA LEU A 56 -16.28 -5.30 7.92
C LEU A 56 -16.88 -3.94 7.56
N ALA A 57 -16.14 -2.84 7.81
CA ALA A 57 -16.57 -1.49 7.45
C ALA A 57 -16.82 -1.36 5.94
N GLY A 58 -15.93 -1.88 5.09
CA GLY A 58 -16.11 -1.92 3.64
C GLY A 58 -17.31 -2.76 3.22
N THR A 59 -17.50 -3.92 3.84
CA THR A 59 -18.66 -4.78 3.56
C THR A 59 -19.98 -4.09 3.89
N ILE A 60 -20.07 -3.38 5.02
CA ILE A 60 -21.25 -2.58 5.41
C ILE A 60 -21.46 -1.45 4.40
N THR A 61 -20.39 -0.73 4.02
CA THR A 61 -20.47 0.39 3.06
C THR A 61 -20.96 -0.10 1.70
N ILE A 62 -20.45 -1.21 1.18
CA ILE A 62 -20.89 -1.76 -0.11
C ILE A 62 -22.28 -2.38 -0.03
N TRP A 63 -22.66 -2.96 1.11
CA TRP A 63 -24.04 -3.41 1.33
C TRP A 63 -25.02 -2.25 1.23
N THR A 64 -24.80 -1.15 1.94
CA THR A 64 -25.66 0.04 1.88
C THR A 64 -25.63 0.71 0.50
N ALA A 65 -24.47 0.75 -0.18
CA ALA A 65 -24.36 1.23 -1.55
C ALA A 65 -25.23 0.40 -2.51
N SER A 66 -25.28 -0.92 -2.35
CA SER A 66 -26.04 -1.82 -3.23
C SER A 66 -27.58 -1.64 -3.11
N LEU A 67 -28.05 -0.93 -2.08
CA LEU A 67 -29.49 -0.61 -1.94
C LEU A 67 -29.91 0.52 -2.86
N THR A 68 -28.99 1.37 -3.31
CA THR A 68 -29.26 2.60 -4.06
C THR A 68 -28.51 2.67 -5.38
N ILE A 69 -27.36 2.02 -5.50
CA ILE A 69 -26.48 2.03 -6.69
C ILE A 69 -26.58 0.68 -7.40
N ALA A 70 -27.11 0.64 -8.62
CA ALA A 70 -27.34 -0.58 -9.38
C ALA A 70 -26.04 -1.36 -9.69
N ASP A 71 -24.92 -0.65 -9.89
CA ASP A 71 -23.61 -1.25 -10.21
C ASP A 71 -22.89 -1.82 -8.98
N ALA A 72 -23.32 -1.46 -7.77
CA ALA A 72 -22.76 -2.00 -6.52
C ALA A 72 -23.29 -3.41 -6.24
N ASN A 73 -22.66 -4.41 -6.82
CA ASN A 73 -23.07 -5.81 -6.69
C ASN A 73 -22.55 -6.44 -5.38
N PHE A 74 -23.37 -6.41 -4.33
CA PHE A 74 -23.01 -6.93 -3.00
C PHE A 74 -22.65 -8.42 -2.98
N PRO A 75 -23.41 -9.37 -3.62
CA PRO A 75 -23.00 -10.76 -3.70
C PRO A 75 -21.61 -10.96 -4.28
N ARG A 76 -21.25 -10.21 -5.34
CA ARG A 76 -19.92 -10.27 -5.95
C ARG A 76 -18.83 -9.75 -4.99
N HIS A 77 -19.14 -8.73 -4.18
CA HIS A 77 -18.24 -8.25 -3.13
C HIS A 77 -17.97 -9.33 -2.09
N LEU A 78 -19.03 -10.02 -1.59
CA LEU A 78 -18.88 -11.11 -0.62
C LEU A 78 -18.04 -12.27 -1.17
N VAL A 79 -18.21 -12.64 -2.43
CA VAL A 79 -17.36 -13.64 -3.09
C VAL A 79 -15.90 -13.19 -3.09
N GLY A 80 -15.64 -11.91 -3.40
CA GLY A 80 -14.30 -11.33 -3.35
C GLY A 80 -13.67 -11.39 -1.95
N VAL A 81 -14.43 -11.05 -0.92
CA VAL A 81 -14.01 -11.14 0.49
C VAL A 81 -13.73 -12.58 0.89
N ALA A 82 -14.65 -13.51 0.61
CA ALA A 82 -14.49 -14.92 0.95
C ALA A 82 -13.26 -15.54 0.27
N LEU A 83 -13.10 -15.32 -1.03
CA LEU A 83 -11.94 -15.77 -1.80
C LEU A 83 -10.65 -15.16 -1.23
N GLY A 84 -10.67 -13.87 -0.95
CA GLY A 84 -9.52 -13.17 -0.38
C GLY A 84 -9.12 -13.72 0.99
N LEU A 85 -10.07 -14.04 1.88
CA LEU A 85 -9.78 -14.65 3.18
C LEU A 85 -9.19 -16.06 3.03
N VAL A 86 -9.69 -16.86 2.10
CA VAL A 86 -9.13 -18.19 1.81
C VAL A 86 -7.70 -18.07 1.32
N VAL A 87 -7.44 -17.17 0.36
CA VAL A 87 -6.08 -16.94 -0.17
C VAL A 87 -5.16 -16.38 0.91
N ALA A 88 -5.63 -15.43 1.73
CA ALA A 88 -4.86 -14.92 2.87
C ALA A 88 -4.44 -16.04 3.83
N MET A 89 -5.33 -17.00 4.10
CA MET A 89 -5.04 -18.17 4.94
C MET A 89 -3.99 -19.10 4.30
N LEU A 90 -4.04 -19.30 2.98
CA LEU A 90 -3.04 -20.08 2.25
C LEU A 90 -1.69 -19.39 2.28
N VAL A 91 -1.65 -18.07 2.03
CA VAL A 91 -0.44 -17.25 2.08
C VAL A 91 0.15 -17.22 3.50
N TRP A 92 -0.67 -17.11 4.54
CA TRP A 92 -0.23 -17.20 5.94
C TRP A 92 0.48 -18.52 6.26
N ARG A 93 0.03 -19.64 5.66
CA ARG A 93 0.66 -20.96 5.85
C ARG A 93 1.94 -21.14 5.06
N TYR A 94 2.06 -20.44 3.91
CA TYR A 94 3.23 -20.52 3.05
C TYR A 94 4.42 -19.76 3.66
N ASP A 95 5.61 -20.34 3.57
CA ASP A 95 6.82 -19.68 4.04
C ASP A 95 7.33 -18.66 3.00
N TYR A 96 7.13 -17.36 3.31
CA TYR A 96 7.52 -16.26 2.44
C TYR A 96 9.01 -16.26 2.07
N ARG A 97 9.87 -16.86 2.92
CA ARG A 97 11.33 -16.93 2.71
C ARG A 97 11.73 -17.73 1.46
N ASN A 98 10.87 -18.62 0.98
CA ASN A 98 11.09 -19.35 -0.26
C ASN A 98 11.17 -18.43 -1.49
N LEU A 99 10.64 -17.20 -1.39
CA LEU A 99 10.72 -16.20 -2.45
C LEU A 99 12.00 -15.33 -2.35
N ALA A 100 12.75 -15.42 -1.23
CA ALA A 100 14.02 -14.73 -1.09
C ALA A 100 15.01 -15.29 -2.12
N GLY A 101 15.71 -14.42 -2.83
CA GLY A 101 16.69 -14.86 -3.86
C GLY A 101 16.07 -15.18 -5.23
N MET A 102 14.73 -15.21 -5.38
CA MET A 102 14.07 -15.45 -6.66
C MET A 102 13.89 -14.16 -7.48
N THR A 103 14.81 -13.21 -7.38
CA THR A 103 14.70 -11.85 -7.98
C THR A 103 14.36 -11.90 -9.47
N THR A 104 15.04 -12.76 -10.25
CA THR A 104 14.78 -12.87 -11.69
C THR A 104 13.38 -13.39 -12.00
N VAL A 105 12.91 -14.41 -11.28
CA VAL A 105 11.57 -14.97 -11.46
C VAL A 105 10.52 -13.93 -11.10
N LEU A 106 10.71 -13.22 -9.97
CA LEU A 106 9.82 -12.15 -9.51
C LEU A 106 9.80 -10.96 -10.50
N PHE A 107 10.96 -10.64 -11.10
CA PHE A 107 11.04 -9.59 -12.12
C PHE A 107 10.22 -9.95 -13.35
N VAL A 108 10.42 -11.16 -13.90
CA VAL A 108 9.66 -11.64 -15.07
C VAL A 108 8.16 -11.70 -14.74
N LEU A 109 7.79 -12.23 -13.58
CA LEU A 109 6.39 -12.30 -13.12
C LEU A 109 5.77 -10.91 -13.01
N THR A 110 6.48 -9.96 -12.39
CA THR A 110 5.99 -8.57 -12.24
C THR A 110 5.78 -7.93 -13.60
N CYS A 111 6.75 -8.00 -14.49
CA CYS A 111 6.63 -7.46 -15.86
C CYS A 111 5.50 -8.13 -16.64
N PHE A 112 5.34 -9.45 -16.53
CA PHE A 112 4.26 -10.20 -17.17
C PHE A 112 2.89 -9.72 -16.71
N LEU A 113 2.68 -9.59 -15.39
CA LEU A 113 1.42 -9.11 -14.81
C LEU A 113 1.09 -7.67 -15.25
N MET A 114 2.12 -6.81 -15.40
CA MET A 114 1.93 -5.43 -15.88
C MET A 114 1.56 -5.36 -17.37
N VAL A 115 2.06 -6.27 -18.19
CA VAL A 115 1.80 -6.30 -19.64
C VAL A 115 0.56 -7.12 -20.00
N MET A 116 0.16 -8.06 -19.16
CA MET A 116 -0.92 -9.03 -19.43
C MET A 116 -2.22 -8.40 -19.98
N PRO A 117 -2.70 -7.23 -19.50
CA PRO A 117 -3.90 -6.59 -20.08
C PRO A 117 -3.74 -6.12 -21.53
N LYS A 118 -2.50 -5.98 -22.01
CA LYS A 118 -2.20 -5.53 -23.40
C LYS A 118 -2.13 -6.67 -24.40
N ILE A 119 -2.15 -7.92 -23.93
CA ILE A 119 -2.08 -9.10 -24.81
C ILE A 119 -3.39 -9.18 -25.60
N PRO A 120 -3.32 -9.20 -26.96
CA PRO A 120 -4.51 -9.33 -27.80
C PRO A 120 -5.34 -10.56 -27.42
N GLY A 121 -6.65 -10.38 -27.28
CA GLY A 121 -7.58 -11.46 -26.90
C GLY A 121 -7.78 -11.70 -25.41
N LEU A 122 -6.92 -11.16 -24.53
CA LEU A 122 -7.08 -11.25 -23.08
C LEU A 122 -7.63 -9.96 -22.45
N GLY A 123 -7.19 -8.82 -22.95
CA GLY A 123 -7.54 -7.50 -22.42
C GLY A 123 -9.00 -7.13 -22.69
N VAL A 124 -9.67 -6.57 -21.68
CA VAL A 124 -11.01 -5.99 -21.76
C VAL A 124 -10.91 -4.51 -21.42
N SER A 125 -11.39 -3.66 -22.34
CA SER A 125 -11.49 -2.23 -22.10
C SER A 125 -12.75 -1.92 -21.30
N SER A 126 -12.62 -1.12 -20.25
CA SER A 126 -13.73 -0.54 -19.49
C SER A 126 -13.41 0.94 -19.26
N HIS A 127 -14.37 1.84 -19.50
CA HIS A 127 -14.20 3.30 -19.35
C HIS A 127 -12.95 3.87 -20.03
N GLY A 128 -12.60 3.35 -21.25
CA GLY A 128 -11.45 3.83 -22.03
C GLY A 128 -10.08 3.33 -21.54
N MET A 129 -10.01 2.50 -20.51
CA MET A 129 -8.77 1.90 -20.02
C MET A 129 -8.78 0.38 -20.21
N THR A 130 -7.67 -0.17 -20.75
CA THR A 130 -7.46 -1.61 -20.93
C THR A 130 -6.65 -2.14 -19.75
N GLY A 131 -7.29 -2.31 -18.59
CA GLY A 131 -6.63 -2.78 -17.35
C GLY A 131 -7.16 -4.14 -16.85
N TRP A 132 -8.23 -4.65 -17.46
CA TRP A 132 -8.92 -5.86 -17.02
C TRP A 132 -8.63 -7.02 -17.96
N VAL A 133 -8.60 -8.22 -17.41
CA VAL A 133 -8.45 -9.48 -18.17
C VAL A 133 -9.66 -10.36 -17.89
N ARG A 134 -10.21 -10.96 -18.94
CA ARG A 134 -11.23 -12.00 -18.82
C ARG A 134 -10.56 -13.35 -18.99
N LEU A 135 -10.60 -14.18 -17.96
CA LEU A 135 -10.13 -15.55 -18.04
C LEU A 135 -11.18 -16.40 -18.80
N PRO A 136 -10.77 -17.18 -19.83
CA PRO A 136 -11.73 -17.92 -20.66
C PRO A 136 -12.63 -18.91 -19.90
N LEU A 137 -12.18 -19.40 -18.75
CA LEU A 137 -12.85 -20.44 -17.96
C LEU A 137 -13.64 -19.89 -16.75
N VAL A 138 -13.50 -18.60 -16.44
CA VAL A 138 -14.13 -18.00 -15.26
C VAL A 138 -14.80 -16.69 -15.66
N PRO A 139 -16.09 -16.49 -15.40
CA PRO A 139 -16.84 -15.29 -15.79
C PRO A 139 -16.48 -14.06 -14.90
N VAL A 140 -15.28 -14.02 -14.35
CA VAL A 140 -14.80 -12.94 -13.46
C VAL A 140 -13.77 -12.11 -14.19
N ARG A 141 -13.97 -10.79 -14.21
CA ARG A 141 -12.95 -9.83 -14.65
C ARG A 141 -11.91 -9.70 -13.54
N PHE A 142 -10.66 -9.88 -13.90
CA PHE A 142 -9.52 -9.79 -13.01
C PHE A 142 -8.58 -8.65 -13.47
N GLN A 143 -8.03 -7.90 -12.53
CA GLN A 143 -7.07 -6.85 -12.81
C GLN A 143 -5.65 -7.34 -12.44
N PRO A 144 -4.81 -7.76 -13.39
CA PRO A 144 -3.50 -8.35 -13.11
C PRO A 144 -2.55 -7.39 -12.38
N VAL A 145 -2.69 -6.09 -12.63
CA VAL A 145 -1.90 -5.04 -11.98
C VAL A 145 -2.04 -5.07 -10.46
N GLU A 146 -3.20 -5.46 -9.94
CA GLU A 146 -3.40 -5.60 -8.49
C GLU A 146 -2.43 -6.63 -7.89
N LEU A 147 -2.32 -7.82 -8.48
CA LEU A 147 -1.30 -8.80 -8.07
C LEU A 147 0.12 -8.36 -8.44
N GLY A 148 0.27 -7.60 -9.52
CA GLY A 148 1.55 -7.02 -9.93
C GLY A 148 2.16 -6.12 -8.85
N LYS A 149 1.34 -5.38 -8.08
CA LYS A 149 1.81 -4.59 -6.92
C LYS A 149 2.41 -5.47 -5.83
N VAL A 150 1.79 -6.63 -5.54
CA VAL A 150 2.33 -7.61 -4.57
C VAL A 150 3.63 -8.23 -5.09
N ALA A 151 3.66 -8.61 -6.37
CA ALA A 151 4.88 -9.13 -7.00
C ALA A 151 6.01 -8.10 -6.97
N ALA A 152 5.71 -6.80 -7.18
CA ALA A 152 6.68 -5.72 -7.07
C ALA A 152 7.24 -5.55 -5.65
N ILE A 153 6.42 -5.74 -4.59
CA ILE A 153 6.89 -5.76 -3.20
C ILE A 153 7.95 -6.86 -3.02
N PHE A 154 7.64 -8.09 -3.43
CA PHE A 154 8.58 -9.20 -3.32
C PHE A 154 9.82 -9.01 -4.19
N LEU A 155 9.65 -8.52 -5.42
CA LEU A 155 10.76 -8.20 -6.32
C LEU A 155 11.73 -7.21 -5.68
N MET A 156 11.22 -6.06 -5.24
CA MET A 156 12.06 -5.01 -4.69
C MET A 156 12.68 -5.42 -3.35
N ALA A 157 11.94 -6.15 -2.51
CA ALA A 157 12.46 -6.70 -1.27
C ALA A 157 13.57 -7.74 -1.53
N SER A 158 13.40 -8.65 -2.51
CA SER A 158 14.41 -9.64 -2.88
C SER A 158 15.66 -9.00 -3.47
N ALA A 159 15.49 -8.04 -4.39
CA ALA A 159 16.60 -7.30 -4.99
C ALA A 159 17.38 -6.47 -3.97
N SER A 160 16.70 -5.91 -2.96
CA SER A 160 17.31 -5.02 -1.96
C SER A 160 17.91 -5.78 -0.77
N ALA A 161 17.36 -6.94 -0.42
CA ALA A 161 17.77 -7.70 0.76
C ALA A 161 19.25 -8.18 0.71
N GLN A 162 19.81 -8.38 -0.48
CA GLN A 162 21.21 -8.77 -0.67
C GLN A 162 22.21 -7.74 -0.13
N TYR A 163 21.81 -6.48 0.01
CA TYR A 163 22.69 -5.41 0.52
C TYR A 163 22.69 -5.29 2.05
N ASN A 164 21.92 -6.12 2.76
CA ASN A 164 21.86 -6.17 4.22
C ASN A 164 21.72 -4.80 4.92
N GLY A 165 20.92 -3.90 4.33
CA GLY A 165 20.65 -2.59 4.91
C GLY A 165 21.72 -1.52 4.65
N LYS A 166 22.66 -1.74 3.72
CA LYS A 166 23.70 -0.76 3.37
C LYS A 166 24.08 -0.87 1.89
N ILE A 167 23.73 0.16 1.11
CA ILE A 167 24.10 0.26 -0.29
C ILE A 167 25.34 1.16 -0.38
N GLU A 168 26.51 0.57 -0.67
CA GLU A 168 27.80 1.29 -0.68
C GLU A 168 28.17 1.83 -2.07
N ARG A 169 27.79 1.12 -3.14
CA ARG A 169 28.17 1.48 -4.52
C ARG A 169 27.02 2.15 -5.23
N PHE A 170 27.32 3.22 -5.96
CA PHE A 170 26.32 3.90 -6.80
C PHE A 170 25.75 2.98 -7.89
N SER A 171 26.58 2.07 -8.45
CA SER A 171 26.11 1.07 -9.42
C SER A 171 25.02 0.16 -8.89
N ASP A 172 25.09 -0.20 -7.60
CA ASP A 172 24.08 -1.07 -6.96
C ASP A 172 22.76 -0.31 -6.75
N TYR A 173 22.87 0.97 -6.37
CA TYR A 173 21.72 1.86 -6.31
C TYR A 173 21.05 2.02 -7.68
N CYS A 174 21.83 2.29 -8.75
CA CYS A 174 21.30 2.37 -10.11
C CYS A 174 20.65 1.05 -10.56
N ARG A 175 21.21 -0.09 -10.18
CA ARG A 175 20.62 -1.41 -10.47
C ARG A 175 19.25 -1.57 -9.81
N LEU A 176 19.09 -1.17 -8.55
CA LEU A 176 17.79 -1.20 -7.86
C LEU A 176 16.79 -0.25 -8.50
N CYS A 177 17.20 0.98 -8.82
CA CYS A 177 16.37 1.92 -9.55
C CYS A 177 15.95 1.37 -10.92
N GLY A 178 16.86 0.74 -11.66
CA GLY A 178 16.55 0.08 -12.94
C GLY A 178 15.60 -1.10 -12.81
N THR A 179 15.73 -1.90 -11.74
CA THR A 179 14.81 -2.99 -11.43
C THR A 179 13.39 -2.49 -11.17
N LEU A 180 13.22 -1.33 -10.55
CA LEU A 180 11.94 -0.68 -10.35
C LEU A 180 11.42 0.00 -11.62
N LEU A 181 12.29 0.65 -12.37
CA LEU A 181 11.93 1.48 -13.52
C LEU A 181 11.26 0.68 -14.65
N VAL A 182 11.70 -0.56 -14.90
CA VAL A 182 11.14 -1.39 -15.98
C VAL A 182 9.66 -1.72 -15.73
N PRO A 183 9.25 -2.36 -14.63
CA PRO A 183 7.83 -2.62 -14.38
C PRO A 183 7.03 -1.31 -14.23
N LEU A 184 7.64 -0.23 -13.69
CA LEU A 184 7.02 1.08 -13.59
C LEU A 184 6.69 1.65 -14.98
N ALA A 185 7.62 1.62 -15.91
CA ALA A 185 7.39 2.10 -17.29
C ALA A 185 6.29 1.30 -17.99
N LEU A 186 6.23 -0.02 -17.77
CA LEU A 186 5.22 -0.88 -18.36
C LEU A 186 3.80 -0.55 -17.88
N ILE A 187 3.65 -0.15 -16.61
CA ILE A 187 2.34 0.14 -16.01
C ILE A 187 1.89 1.59 -16.27
N VAL A 188 2.78 2.58 -16.19
CA VAL A 188 2.45 4.01 -16.35
C VAL A 188 1.78 4.28 -17.71
N ILE A 189 2.15 3.55 -18.74
CA ILE A 189 1.54 3.68 -20.08
C ILE A 189 0.04 3.32 -20.09
N THR A 190 -0.41 2.47 -19.15
CA THR A 190 -1.81 1.98 -19.05
C THR A 190 -2.56 2.58 -17.90
N ASP A 191 -1.93 2.67 -16.73
CA ASP A 191 -2.53 3.07 -15.47
C ASP A 191 -1.53 3.90 -14.67
N LEU A 192 -1.67 5.21 -14.76
CA LEU A 192 -0.81 6.15 -14.05
C LEU A 192 -0.96 6.00 -12.53
N GLY A 193 -2.19 5.80 -12.04
CA GLY A 193 -2.47 5.65 -10.62
C GLY A 193 -1.72 4.47 -10.00
N SER A 194 -1.88 3.27 -10.58
CA SER A 194 -1.13 2.09 -10.13
C SER A 194 0.38 2.25 -10.32
N GLY A 195 0.83 3.01 -11.32
CA GLY A 195 2.24 3.37 -11.49
C GLY A 195 2.78 4.17 -10.32
N LEU A 196 2.04 5.15 -9.82
CA LEU A 196 2.43 5.94 -8.64
C LEU A 196 2.51 5.05 -7.37
N VAL A 197 1.59 4.09 -7.21
CA VAL A 197 1.67 3.10 -6.12
C VAL A 197 2.97 2.31 -6.19
N VAL A 198 3.31 1.76 -7.37
CA VAL A 198 4.53 0.96 -7.57
C VAL A 198 5.79 1.80 -7.37
N LEU A 199 5.79 3.05 -7.82
CA LEU A 199 6.88 3.99 -7.58
C LEU A 199 7.08 4.23 -6.09
N PHE A 200 6.01 4.55 -5.36
CA PHE A 200 6.08 4.86 -3.92
C PHE A 200 6.54 3.66 -3.09
N LEU A 201 5.96 2.47 -3.31
CA LEU A 201 6.37 1.27 -2.57
C LEU A 201 7.82 0.87 -2.89
N GLY A 202 8.22 0.93 -4.16
CA GLY A 202 9.58 0.59 -4.58
C GLY A 202 10.62 1.58 -4.03
N ALA A 203 10.35 2.88 -4.12
CA ALA A 203 11.20 3.93 -3.55
C ALA A 203 11.32 3.76 -2.02
N THR A 204 10.23 3.49 -1.32
CA THR A 204 10.23 3.25 0.13
C THR A 204 11.10 2.04 0.49
N ILE A 205 11.02 0.94 -0.27
CA ILE A 205 11.87 -0.24 -0.06
C ILE A 205 13.35 0.10 -0.30
N ILE A 206 13.69 0.85 -1.37
CA ILE A 206 15.07 1.28 -1.66
C ILE A 206 15.61 2.16 -0.52
N ILE A 207 14.82 3.11 -0.04
CA ILE A 207 15.21 3.99 1.09
C ILE A 207 15.46 3.16 2.34
N CYS A 208 14.55 2.25 2.69
CA CYS A 208 14.67 1.40 3.88
C CYS A 208 15.74 0.31 3.75
N SER A 209 16.26 0.05 2.55
CA SER A 209 17.39 -0.85 2.32
C SER A 209 18.76 -0.19 2.55
N GLY A 210 18.78 1.06 3.03
CA GLY A 210 20.01 1.77 3.40
C GLY A 210 20.65 2.56 2.25
N ALA A 211 19.84 3.04 1.30
CA ALA A 211 20.33 3.92 0.25
C ALA A 211 20.84 5.27 0.82
N PRO A 212 22.00 5.76 0.38
CA PRO A 212 22.52 7.06 0.82
C PRO A 212 21.56 8.21 0.53
N ARG A 213 21.31 9.05 1.54
CA ARG A 213 20.35 10.15 1.47
C ARG A 213 20.57 11.06 0.24
N ASN A 214 21.82 11.34 -0.10
CA ASN A 214 22.12 12.24 -1.22
C ASN A 214 21.68 11.66 -2.57
N TRP A 215 21.81 10.33 -2.78
CA TRP A 215 21.35 9.69 -4.01
C TRP A 215 19.82 9.65 -4.09
N VAL A 216 19.17 9.39 -2.96
CA VAL A 216 17.70 9.44 -2.87
C VAL A 216 17.18 10.85 -3.19
N LEU A 217 17.75 11.89 -2.59
CA LEU A 217 17.36 13.28 -2.84
C LEU A 217 17.61 13.67 -4.30
N ALA A 218 18.76 13.28 -4.88
CA ALA A 218 19.05 13.53 -6.29
C ALA A 218 18.04 12.82 -7.22
N THR A 219 17.64 11.58 -6.90
CA THR A 219 16.64 10.85 -7.67
C THR A 219 15.26 11.50 -7.55
N ILE A 220 14.85 11.94 -6.37
CA ILE A 220 13.60 12.67 -6.16
C ILE A 220 13.61 13.97 -6.97
N ALA A 221 14.70 14.75 -6.89
CA ALA A 221 14.84 15.99 -7.66
C ALA A 221 14.77 15.73 -9.17
N LEU A 222 15.40 14.65 -9.64
CA LEU A 222 15.34 14.25 -11.05
C LEU A 222 13.91 13.87 -11.46
N ILE A 223 13.20 13.07 -10.65
CA ILE A 223 11.81 12.69 -10.95
C ILE A 223 10.92 13.93 -11.01
N VAL A 224 11.01 14.82 -10.02
CA VAL A 224 10.24 16.07 -9.99
C VAL A 224 10.55 16.94 -11.19
N GLY A 225 11.85 17.11 -11.54
CA GLY A 225 12.28 17.90 -12.69
C GLY A 225 11.78 17.33 -14.02
N VAL A 226 11.89 15.99 -14.21
CA VAL A 226 11.38 15.31 -15.41
C VAL A 226 9.86 15.39 -15.48
N SER A 227 9.15 15.21 -14.37
CA SER A 227 7.69 15.32 -14.34
C SER A 227 7.23 16.74 -14.68
N ALA A 228 7.89 17.77 -14.12
CA ALA A 228 7.60 19.16 -14.45
C ALA A 228 7.86 19.46 -15.94
N LEU A 229 8.98 18.96 -16.49
CA LEU A 229 9.30 19.10 -17.91
C LEU A 229 8.24 18.46 -18.79
N VAL A 230 7.82 17.22 -18.47
CA VAL A 230 6.78 16.48 -19.20
C VAL A 230 5.43 17.22 -19.18
N VAL A 231 5.05 17.81 -18.03
CA VAL A 231 3.82 18.62 -17.94
C VAL A 231 3.95 19.88 -18.79
N ILE A 232 5.06 20.62 -18.68
CA ILE A 232 5.29 21.86 -19.44
C ILE A 232 5.27 21.59 -20.95
N THR A 233 5.96 20.54 -21.41
CA THR A 233 5.98 20.21 -22.85
C THR A 233 4.61 19.76 -23.35
N SER A 234 3.81 19.06 -22.52
CA SER A 234 2.45 18.64 -22.88
C SER A 234 1.43 19.79 -22.86
N MET A 235 1.75 20.93 -22.21
CA MET A 235 0.91 22.14 -22.21
C MET A 235 1.30 23.16 -23.29
N THR A 236 2.43 22.96 -23.98
CA THR A 236 2.97 23.93 -24.96
C THR A 236 2.72 23.43 -26.36
N ASP A 237 1.99 24.21 -27.16
CA ASP A 237 1.74 23.90 -28.57
C ASP A 237 3.07 23.81 -29.37
N GLY A 238 3.18 22.79 -30.23
CA GLY A 238 4.36 22.55 -31.05
C GLY A 238 5.46 21.72 -30.41
N LEU A 239 5.34 21.31 -29.14
CA LEU A 239 6.23 20.35 -28.48
C LEU A 239 5.62 18.93 -28.46
N PRO A 240 6.42 17.88 -28.28
CA PRO A 240 5.91 16.51 -28.19
C PRO A 240 4.99 16.34 -26.98
N HIS A 241 3.75 15.93 -27.21
CA HIS A 241 2.81 15.58 -26.15
C HIS A 241 3.14 14.18 -25.63
N VAL A 242 3.81 14.10 -24.47
CA VAL A 242 4.19 12.84 -23.83
C VAL A 242 3.03 12.27 -23.03
N LEU A 243 2.23 13.14 -22.39
CA LEU A 243 1.03 12.74 -21.68
C LEU A 243 -0.14 12.56 -22.63
N LYS A 244 -0.97 11.55 -22.39
CA LYS A 244 -2.25 11.40 -23.06
C LYS A 244 -3.22 12.48 -22.58
N ASP A 245 -4.13 12.91 -23.44
CA ASP A 245 -5.08 14.01 -23.15
C ASP A 245 -5.84 13.81 -21.82
N TYR A 246 -6.28 12.59 -21.52
CA TYR A 246 -6.96 12.29 -20.26
C TYR A 246 -6.05 12.43 -19.04
N GLN A 247 -4.74 12.16 -19.15
CA GLN A 247 -3.77 12.30 -18.05
C GLN A 247 -3.49 13.77 -17.76
N LEU A 248 -3.29 14.55 -18.83
CA LEU A 248 -3.13 16.00 -18.72
C LEU A 248 -4.39 16.64 -18.15
N LYS A 249 -5.59 16.25 -18.64
CA LYS A 249 -6.86 16.72 -18.15
C LYS A 249 -7.04 16.52 -16.64
N ARG A 250 -6.70 15.35 -16.11
CA ARG A 250 -6.76 15.06 -14.66
C ARG A 250 -5.87 15.96 -13.82
N LEU A 251 -4.66 16.28 -14.32
CA LEU A 251 -3.75 17.23 -13.65
C LEU A 251 -4.30 18.66 -13.70
N LEU A 252 -4.87 19.08 -14.81
CA LEU A 252 -5.48 20.41 -14.95
C LEU A 252 -6.72 20.57 -14.09
N VAL A 253 -7.59 19.57 -14.05
CA VAL A 253 -8.80 19.54 -13.19
C VAL A 253 -8.42 19.59 -11.70
N PHE A 254 -7.30 19.00 -11.31
CA PHE A 254 -6.81 19.11 -9.93
C PHE A 254 -6.47 20.57 -9.57
N ALA A 255 -5.85 21.33 -10.50
CA ALA A 255 -5.52 22.74 -10.30
C ALA A 255 -6.77 23.64 -10.39
N ASP A 256 -7.65 23.35 -11.34
CA ASP A 256 -8.90 24.09 -11.54
C ASP A 256 -10.05 23.12 -11.95
N PRO A 257 -10.91 22.73 -11.00
CA PRO A 257 -12.04 21.85 -11.28
C PRO A 257 -13.05 22.39 -12.30
N SER A 258 -13.06 23.70 -12.56
CA SER A 258 -13.98 24.32 -13.52
C SER A 258 -13.67 23.98 -14.98
N ILE A 259 -12.49 23.45 -15.27
CA ILE A 259 -12.08 23.03 -16.61
C ILE A 259 -12.92 21.84 -17.13
N ASP A 260 -13.43 21.01 -16.22
CA ASP A 260 -14.27 19.86 -16.58
C ASP A 260 -15.55 19.78 -15.73
N PRO A 261 -16.50 20.66 -15.96
CA PRO A 261 -17.71 20.77 -15.15
C PRO A 261 -18.71 19.61 -15.33
N SER A 262 -18.45 18.68 -16.25
CA SER A 262 -19.29 17.51 -16.51
C SER A 262 -18.59 16.17 -16.36
N GLY A 263 -17.29 16.16 -16.08
CA GLY A 263 -16.48 14.95 -15.91
C GLY A 263 -15.77 14.89 -14.56
N ASP A 264 -14.44 14.78 -14.57
CA ASP A 264 -13.63 14.61 -13.37
C ASP A 264 -13.79 15.79 -12.38
N GLY A 265 -13.94 17.04 -12.86
CA GLY A 265 -14.19 18.21 -12.01
C GLY A 265 -15.54 18.15 -11.31
N TYR A 266 -16.59 17.69 -12.01
CA TYR A 266 -17.90 17.44 -11.41
C TYR A 266 -17.81 16.37 -10.30
N ASN A 267 -17.16 15.25 -10.59
CA ASN A 267 -17.01 14.16 -9.62
C ASN A 267 -16.31 14.62 -8.34
N LEU A 268 -15.24 15.41 -8.46
CA LEU A 268 -14.53 15.99 -7.32
C LEU A 268 -15.44 16.93 -6.50
N GLN A 269 -16.21 17.76 -7.17
CA GLN A 269 -17.14 18.67 -6.50
C GLN A 269 -18.23 17.89 -5.75
N GLN A 270 -18.83 16.88 -6.39
CA GLN A 270 -19.83 16.02 -5.74
C GLN A 270 -19.26 15.22 -4.57
N ALA A 271 -18.01 14.74 -4.66
CA ALA A 271 -17.33 14.09 -3.55
C ALA A 271 -17.17 15.03 -2.35
N LYS A 272 -16.74 16.28 -2.58
CA LYS A 272 -16.66 17.30 -1.51
C LYS A 272 -18.01 17.63 -0.89
N ILE A 273 -19.08 17.73 -1.72
CA ILE A 273 -20.45 17.94 -1.23
C ILE A 273 -20.90 16.74 -0.39
N ALA A 274 -20.65 15.51 -0.84
CA ALA A 274 -20.98 14.30 -0.09
C ALA A 274 -20.32 14.29 1.29
N ILE A 275 -18.99 14.54 1.35
CA ILE A 275 -18.23 14.61 2.61
C ILE A 275 -18.80 15.70 3.53
N GLY A 276 -18.99 16.91 3.01
CA GLY A 276 -19.53 18.05 3.78
C GLY A 276 -20.96 17.80 4.29
N SER A 277 -21.78 17.13 3.48
CA SER A 277 -23.18 16.84 3.83
C SER A 277 -23.32 15.76 4.91
N GLY A 278 -22.29 14.93 5.14
CA GLY A 278 -22.25 13.95 6.22
C GLY A 278 -22.20 14.57 7.61
N GLY A 279 -21.71 15.81 7.76
CA GLY A 279 -21.61 16.49 9.05
C GLY A 279 -20.82 15.70 10.07
N PHE A 280 -21.19 15.82 11.37
CA PHE A 280 -20.42 15.21 12.44
C PHE A 280 -20.71 13.71 12.62
N PHE A 281 -21.96 13.28 12.52
CA PHE A 281 -22.37 11.89 12.78
C PHE A 281 -22.83 11.12 11.54
N GLY A 282 -22.87 11.75 10.37
CA GLY A 282 -23.36 11.15 9.13
C GLY A 282 -24.89 11.22 8.98
N LYS A 283 -25.36 10.90 7.76
CA LYS A 283 -26.79 10.80 7.44
C LYS A 283 -27.39 9.45 7.86
N GLY A 284 -26.57 8.52 8.32
CA GLY A 284 -26.95 7.14 8.63
C GLY A 284 -26.82 6.18 7.45
N LEU A 285 -26.90 4.89 7.77
CA LEU A 285 -26.73 3.78 6.83
C LEU A 285 -27.81 3.82 5.73
N GLY A 286 -27.40 3.77 4.47
CA GLY A 286 -28.29 3.74 3.32
C GLY A 286 -28.93 5.10 2.98
N ASN A 287 -28.64 6.16 3.72
CA ASN A 287 -29.20 7.49 3.52
C ASN A 287 -28.24 8.47 2.79
N ALA A 288 -27.25 7.94 2.08
CA ALA A 288 -26.34 8.73 1.26
C ALA A 288 -27.09 9.29 0.05
N THR A 289 -27.33 10.59 0.03
CA THR A 289 -28.14 11.25 -1.02
C THR A 289 -27.34 11.55 -2.28
N GLN A 290 -26.03 11.87 -2.15
CA GLN A 290 -25.19 12.17 -3.30
C GLN A 290 -24.93 10.90 -4.14
N ALA A 291 -24.57 9.81 -3.50
CA ALA A 291 -24.35 8.53 -4.16
C ALA A 291 -25.69 7.87 -4.58
N GLY A 292 -26.69 7.87 -3.70
CA GLY A 292 -27.97 7.19 -3.94
C GLY A 292 -28.82 7.83 -5.05
N ASN A 293 -28.73 9.15 -5.25
CA ASN A 293 -29.43 9.86 -6.32
C ASN A 293 -28.62 9.92 -7.62
N GLY A 294 -27.45 9.26 -7.69
CA GLY A 294 -26.62 9.23 -8.90
C GLY A 294 -25.82 10.51 -9.16
N PHE A 295 -25.75 11.45 -8.19
CA PHE A 295 -24.97 12.67 -8.35
C PHE A 295 -23.45 12.42 -8.26
N LEU A 296 -23.01 11.35 -7.55
CA LEU A 296 -21.62 10.97 -7.45
C LEU A 296 -21.37 9.66 -8.22
N PRO A 297 -20.91 9.72 -9.47
CA PRO A 297 -20.49 8.53 -10.22
C PRO A 297 -19.35 7.82 -9.51
N GLU A 298 -19.22 6.50 -9.71
CA GLU A 298 -18.16 5.65 -9.13
C GLU A 298 -18.03 5.80 -7.61
N ALA A 299 -19.14 6.14 -6.90
CA ALA A 299 -19.15 6.33 -5.46
C ALA A 299 -18.77 5.06 -4.68
N HIS A 300 -19.01 3.87 -5.23
CA HIS A 300 -18.73 2.59 -4.60
C HIS A 300 -17.32 2.05 -4.92
N THR A 301 -16.61 2.64 -5.88
CA THR A 301 -15.26 2.24 -6.32
C THR A 301 -14.22 3.28 -5.92
N ASP A 302 -14.12 4.36 -6.69
CA ASP A 302 -13.06 5.36 -6.58
C ASP A 302 -13.35 6.39 -5.48
N PHE A 303 -14.61 6.85 -5.36
CA PHE A 303 -15.02 7.85 -4.38
C PHE A 303 -15.66 7.26 -3.13
N VAL A 304 -15.28 6.03 -2.77
CA VAL A 304 -15.88 5.30 -1.64
C VAL A 304 -15.66 6.01 -0.29
N PHE A 305 -14.58 6.76 -0.12
CA PHE A 305 -14.36 7.57 1.07
C PHE A 305 -15.42 8.67 1.20
N ALA A 306 -15.84 9.31 0.10
CA ALA A 306 -16.88 10.31 0.12
C ALA A 306 -18.24 9.70 0.47
N LEU A 307 -18.58 8.52 -0.09
CA LEU A 307 -19.77 7.75 0.28
C LEU A 307 -19.75 7.36 1.77
N TYR A 308 -18.60 6.88 2.27
CA TYR A 308 -18.43 6.52 3.67
C TYR A 308 -18.63 7.75 4.59
N ALA A 309 -18.01 8.87 4.22
CA ALA A 309 -18.12 10.12 4.98
C ALA A 309 -19.56 10.65 5.02
N GLU A 310 -20.32 10.53 3.94
CA GLU A 310 -21.73 10.93 3.90
C GLU A 310 -22.59 10.09 4.86
N GLN A 311 -22.31 8.77 4.97
CA GLN A 311 -23.09 7.85 5.82
C GLN A 311 -22.69 7.93 7.29
N PHE A 312 -21.40 8.01 7.60
CA PHE A 312 -20.86 7.89 8.97
C PHE A 312 -20.35 9.22 9.54
N GLY A 313 -20.28 10.28 8.74
CA GLY A 313 -19.82 11.60 9.13
C GLY A 313 -18.34 11.67 9.54
N PHE A 314 -17.99 12.78 10.18
CA PHE A 314 -16.63 13.03 10.64
C PHE A 314 -16.13 11.98 11.63
N VAL A 315 -16.96 11.58 12.60
CA VAL A 315 -16.59 10.56 13.61
C VAL A 315 -16.26 9.23 12.92
N GLY A 316 -17.09 8.79 11.97
CA GLY A 316 -16.83 7.58 11.20
C GLY A 316 -15.52 7.65 10.41
N CYS A 317 -15.23 8.78 9.78
CA CYS A 317 -13.98 9.00 9.05
C CYS A 317 -12.75 8.92 9.98
N VAL A 318 -12.82 9.53 11.18
CA VAL A 318 -11.73 9.44 12.17
C VAL A 318 -11.51 8.01 12.63
N VAL A 319 -12.57 7.25 12.88
CA VAL A 319 -12.48 5.82 13.25
C VAL A 319 -11.86 5.02 12.11
N LEU A 320 -12.31 5.23 10.86
CA LEU A 320 -11.78 4.54 9.69
C LEU A 320 -10.28 4.81 9.50
N LEU A 321 -9.88 6.06 9.51
CA LEU A 321 -8.47 6.45 9.39
C LEU A 321 -7.64 5.97 10.58
N GLY A 322 -8.21 5.95 11.78
CA GLY A 322 -7.60 5.37 12.97
C GLY A 322 -7.32 3.88 12.83
N LEU A 323 -8.24 3.11 12.22
CA LEU A 323 -8.05 1.68 11.93
C LEU A 323 -6.93 1.46 10.90
N PHE A 324 -6.88 2.28 9.84
CA PHE A 324 -5.76 2.24 8.88
C PHE A 324 -4.43 2.56 9.54
N ALA A 325 -4.38 3.64 10.32
CA ALA A 325 -3.18 4.02 11.06
C ALA A 325 -2.74 2.88 11.99
N TRP A 326 -3.64 2.28 12.77
CA TRP A 326 -3.33 1.14 13.64
C TRP A 326 -2.74 -0.03 12.85
N MET A 327 -3.37 -0.45 11.75
CA MET A 327 -2.90 -1.56 10.91
C MET A 327 -1.51 -1.29 10.34
N ILE A 328 -1.28 -0.09 9.78
CA ILE A 328 -0.02 0.32 9.18
C ILE A 328 1.08 0.40 10.25
N PHE A 329 0.82 1.07 11.37
CA PHE A 329 1.77 1.16 12.48
C PHE A 329 2.13 -0.20 13.06
N ALA A 330 1.16 -1.09 13.25
CA ALA A 330 1.43 -2.46 13.70
C ALA A 330 2.36 -3.19 12.75
N THR A 331 2.18 -3.02 11.43
CA THR A 331 3.04 -3.63 10.40
C THR A 331 4.46 -3.03 10.43
N ILE A 332 4.59 -1.72 10.58
CA ILE A 332 5.89 -1.03 10.71
C ILE A 332 6.61 -1.49 11.99
N LEU A 333 5.91 -1.54 13.12
CA LEU A 333 6.49 -2.03 14.38
C LEU A 333 6.95 -3.48 14.27
N LEU A 334 6.23 -4.31 13.52
CA LEU A 334 6.69 -5.66 13.23
C LEU A 334 7.96 -5.63 12.37
N ALA A 335 8.02 -4.81 11.31
CA ALA A 335 9.20 -4.69 10.46
C ALA A 335 10.46 -4.28 11.24
N MET A 336 10.31 -3.44 12.26
CA MET A 336 11.42 -3.04 13.15
C MET A 336 11.93 -4.18 14.06
N ARG A 337 11.13 -5.25 14.25
CA ARG A 337 11.46 -6.42 15.09
C ARG A 337 11.97 -7.61 14.28
N ILE A 338 11.98 -7.52 12.96
CA ILE A 338 12.45 -8.59 12.08
C ILE A 338 13.90 -8.32 11.70
N ASP A 339 14.79 -9.26 12.04
CA ASP A 339 16.22 -9.17 11.72
C ASP A 339 16.51 -9.53 10.25
N ALA A 340 15.75 -10.46 9.67
CA ALA A 340 15.93 -10.89 8.29
C ALA A 340 15.61 -9.74 7.30
N PRO A 341 16.59 -9.25 6.51
CA PRO A 341 16.39 -8.09 5.62
C PRO A 341 15.23 -8.26 4.65
N PHE A 342 15.06 -9.45 4.06
CA PHE A 342 13.99 -9.74 3.14
C PHE A 342 12.60 -9.58 3.79
N GLY A 343 12.38 -10.20 4.95
CA GLY A 343 11.11 -10.10 5.67
C GLY A 343 10.79 -8.68 6.11
N LYS A 344 11.81 -7.96 6.61
CA LYS A 344 11.68 -6.53 6.97
C LYS A 344 11.23 -5.69 5.78
N LEU A 345 11.87 -5.85 4.61
CA LEU A 345 11.56 -5.07 3.41
C LEU A 345 10.20 -5.43 2.80
N VAL A 346 9.77 -6.69 2.88
CA VAL A 346 8.41 -7.11 2.49
C VAL A 346 7.37 -6.42 3.35
N LEU A 347 7.55 -6.36 4.68
CA LEU A 347 6.63 -5.63 5.57
C LEU A 347 6.59 -4.13 5.28
N VAL A 348 7.76 -3.53 5.02
CA VAL A 348 7.86 -2.13 4.59
C VAL A 348 7.09 -1.89 3.29
N GLY A 349 7.20 -2.78 2.32
CA GLY A 349 6.46 -2.71 1.05
C GLY A 349 4.94 -2.79 1.24
N CYS A 350 4.45 -3.70 2.10
CA CYS A 350 3.03 -3.80 2.44
C CYS A 350 2.53 -2.52 3.13
N ALA A 351 3.28 -1.99 4.10
CA ALA A 351 2.93 -0.75 4.79
C ALA A 351 2.92 0.44 3.83
N ALA A 352 3.89 0.54 2.92
CA ALA A 352 3.97 1.58 1.90
C ALA A 352 2.78 1.52 0.92
N LEU A 353 2.41 0.31 0.47
CA LEU A 353 1.24 0.09 -0.39
C LEU A 353 -0.02 0.68 0.26
N TRP A 354 -0.33 0.28 1.49
CA TRP A 354 -1.50 0.77 2.21
C TRP A 354 -1.45 2.27 2.48
N THR A 355 -0.29 2.77 2.92
CA THR A 355 -0.11 4.21 3.19
C THR A 355 -0.42 5.03 1.96
N PHE A 356 0.16 4.69 0.80
CA PHE A 356 -0.05 5.47 -0.41
C PHE A 356 -1.48 5.39 -0.91
N GLN A 357 -2.09 4.20 -0.93
CA GLN A 357 -3.47 4.04 -1.40
C GLN A 357 -4.48 4.78 -0.51
N VAL A 358 -4.28 4.79 0.81
CA VAL A 358 -5.14 5.55 1.73
C VAL A 358 -4.96 7.05 1.53
N LEU A 359 -3.72 7.54 1.48
CA LEU A 359 -3.44 8.96 1.25
C LEU A 359 -4.00 9.44 -0.08
N GLU A 360 -3.85 8.64 -1.12
CA GLU A 360 -4.30 8.98 -2.46
C GLU A 360 -5.82 9.02 -2.57
N ASN A 361 -6.53 7.95 -2.13
CA ASN A 361 -7.98 7.90 -2.22
C ASN A 361 -8.66 8.98 -1.37
N VAL A 362 -8.22 9.12 -0.12
CA VAL A 362 -8.74 10.18 0.76
C VAL A 362 -8.39 11.56 0.20
N GLY A 363 -7.12 11.73 -0.22
CA GLY A 363 -6.62 12.99 -0.77
C GLY A 363 -7.37 13.45 -2.02
N MET A 364 -7.67 12.53 -2.95
CA MET A 364 -8.45 12.87 -4.14
C MET A 364 -9.91 13.22 -3.79
N CYS A 365 -10.55 12.52 -2.84
CA CYS A 365 -11.92 12.82 -2.43
C CYS A 365 -12.06 14.21 -1.78
N ILE A 366 -11.04 14.67 -1.02
CA ILE A 366 -11.03 16.01 -0.42
C ILE A 366 -10.40 17.08 -1.33
N GLY A 367 -9.81 16.67 -2.46
CA GLY A 367 -9.24 17.55 -3.48
C GLY A 367 -7.87 18.12 -3.17
N ILE A 368 -7.03 17.38 -2.42
CA ILE A 368 -5.60 17.69 -2.19
C ILE A 368 -4.66 16.83 -3.02
N MET A 369 -5.21 15.84 -3.75
CA MET A 369 -4.50 15.01 -4.73
C MET A 369 -5.28 14.92 -6.04
N PRO A 370 -4.62 14.69 -7.19
CA PRO A 370 -5.31 14.53 -8.48
C PRO A 370 -6.15 13.26 -8.50
N ILE A 371 -7.16 13.21 -9.34
CA ILE A 371 -8.05 12.05 -9.47
C ILE A 371 -7.31 10.94 -10.23
N THR A 372 -6.93 9.89 -9.53
CA THR A 372 -6.20 8.75 -10.11
C THR A 372 -7.04 7.49 -10.26
N GLY A 373 -8.17 7.38 -9.54
CA GLY A 373 -9.01 6.18 -9.53
C GLY A 373 -8.38 5.02 -8.75
N ILE A 374 -7.53 5.31 -7.75
CA ILE A 374 -6.97 4.27 -6.87
C ILE A 374 -8.00 3.90 -5.81
N PRO A 375 -8.38 2.61 -5.67
CA PRO A 375 -9.37 2.19 -4.69
C PRO A 375 -8.82 2.29 -3.26
N LEU A 376 -9.70 2.62 -2.30
CA LEU A 376 -9.39 2.60 -0.88
C LEU A 376 -9.30 1.14 -0.39
N PRO A 377 -8.16 0.72 0.17
CA PRO A 377 -7.95 -0.66 0.62
C PRO A 377 -9.08 -1.16 1.53
N PHE A 378 -9.54 -2.39 1.31
CA PHE A 378 -10.61 -3.07 2.08
C PHE A 378 -12.01 -2.44 1.99
N ILE A 379 -12.15 -1.18 1.56
CA ILE A 379 -13.41 -0.45 1.57
C ILE A 379 -14.05 -0.41 0.19
N SER A 380 -13.27 -0.09 -0.87
CA SER A 380 -13.78 0.02 -2.23
C SER A 380 -14.31 -1.31 -2.76
N PHE A 381 -15.36 -1.21 -3.58
CA PHE A 381 -15.85 -2.33 -4.37
C PHE A 381 -14.83 -2.74 -5.42
N GLY A 382 -14.38 -4.00 -5.37
CA GLY A 382 -13.44 -4.55 -6.35
C GLY A 382 -12.86 -5.88 -5.88
N SER A 383 -13.26 -6.99 -6.53
CA SER A 383 -12.79 -8.33 -6.12
C SER A 383 -11.27 -8.49 -6.23
N SER A 384 -10.64 -7.89 -7.26
CA SER A 384 -9.18 -7.96 -7.44
C SER A 384 -8.43 -7.14 -6.40
N SER A 385 -8.92 -5.93 -6.08
CA SER A 385 -8.34 -5.09 -5.04
C SER A 385 -8.48 -5.77 -3.67
N MET A 386 -9.68 -6.23 -3.31
CA MET A 386 -9.92 -6.93 -2.04
C MET A 386 -9.01 -8.15 -1.88
N LEU A 387 -8.87 -8.97 -2.94
CA LEU A 387 -7.97 -10.12 -2.97
C LEU A 387 -6.52 -9.69 -2.66
N THR A 388 -6.03 -8.66 -3.32
CA THR A 388 -4.67 -8.13 -3.14
C THR A 388 -4.44 -7.65 -1.71
N GLN A 389 -5.39 -6.90 -1.14
CA GLN A 389 -5.26 -6.41 0.24
C GLN A 389 -5.21 -7.57 1.24
N LEU A 390 -6.06 -8.58 1.07
CA LEU A 390 -6.07 -9.76 1.93
C LEU A 390 -4.83 -10.65 1.74
N ILE A 391 -4.26 -10.72 0.53
CA ILE A 391 -2.94 -11.34 0.30
C ILE A 391 -1.87 -10.60 1.11
N CYS A 392 -1.85 -9.26 1.10
CA CYS A 392 -0.89 -8.48 1.89
C CYS A 392 -1.06 -8.75 3.40
N VAL A 393 -2.30 -8.86 3.90
CA VAL A 393 -2.56 -9.30 5.29
C VAL A 393 -1.95 -10.68 5.53
N GLY A 394 -2.21 -11.65 4.65
CA GLY A 394 -1.65 -13.00 4.73
C GLY A 394 -0.11 -13.01 4.74
N ILE A 395 0.53 -12.15 3.94
CA ILE A 395 2.00 -11.98 3.91
C ILE A 395 2.52 -11.50 5.27
N VAL A 396 1.91 -10.47 5.85
CA VAL A 396 2.29 -9.96 7.19
C VAL A 396 2.15 -11.06 8.24
N GLN A 397 1.06 -11.84 8.19
CA GLN A 397 0.86 -12.98 9.08
C GLN A 397 1.87 -14.11 8.84
N SER A 398 2.28 -14.35 7.59
CA SER A 398 3.33 -15.32 7.25
C SER A 398 4.67 -14.91 7.81
N VAL A 399 5.05 -13.63 7.68
CA VAL A 399 6.30 -13.10 8.27
C VAL A 399 6.29 -13.26 9.79
N TRP A 400 5.17 -12.96 10.44
CA TRP A 400 5.02 -13.17 11.89
C TRP A 400 5.19 -14.63 12.29
N ARG A 401 4.51 -15.55 11.57
CA ARG A 401 4.53 -16.98 11.87
C ARG A 401 5.93 -17.60 11.72
N HIS A 402 6.67 -17.20 10.68
CA HIS A 402 7.95 -17.83 10.34
C HIS A 402 9.16 -17.13 10.97
N ARG A 403 8.97 -15.98 11.68
CA ARG A 403 10.07 -15.24 12.32
C ARG A 403 10.85 -16.04 13.36
N GLN A 404 10.20 -16.98 14.08
CA GLN A 404 10.78 -17.76 15.16
C GLN A 404 11.51 -19.03 14.71
N LYS A 405 11.44 -19.38 13.42
CA LYS A 405 12.14 -20.55 12.88
C LYS A 405 13.59 -20.27 12.46
N ALA A 406 14.07 -19.05 12.64
CA ALA A 406 15.40 -18.61 12.27
C ALA A 406 16.36 -18.48 13.48
N ALA A 407 15.93 -18.87 14.71
CA ALA A 407 16.78 -18.89 15.92
C ALA A 407 17.25 -20.29 16.24
#